data_a40b359d884e4344e58ae465df48d3b9
#
_entry.id   a40b359d884e4344e58ae465df48d3b9
#
_cell.length_a   1.000
_cell.length_b   1.000
_cell.length_c   1.000
_cell.angle_alpha   90.00
_cell.angle_beta   90.00
_cell.angle_gamma   90.00
#
_symmetry.space_group_name_H-M   'P 1'
#
loop_
_entity.id
_entity.type
_entity.pdbx_description
1 polymer ?
#
loop_
_entity_poly.entity_id
_entity_poly.type
_entity_poly.pdbx_seq_one_letter_code
_entity_poly.pdbx_strand_id
1 'polypeptide(L)'
;MKKHLVTLMALSFLMGLIPSAEAIENGDDASGSGFVVPISIDKGNGKYGGCSGALIAPSIVVTAGHCVLDANGLLTKSVYVGIAGSSASSITLGDKISSVQITSTFQNAADARVGDDDLAFLTLGKPQTLRTPIILASEKVATELKSSGASLKVFGYGWYGDTTKEATTSPKSMSGTFSSTNSLYSNSAYMATTSANACQGDSGSPILNITATQVTLVGILTGATLSVQCSKKESDGIYRTLFTLVGRYANLAFSAATDVINSQELTLSTMKSQLIERDSLLANANATSIDLRDQLDVVESELDTANQSLEDLQAQLDEANAAIIALNKRLPQTIACAKGKLTKKVTAVMPKCPKGYVLKG
;
A
#
# COMPACT_ATOMS: atom_id res chain seq x y z
N MET A 1 18.43 -65.90 -36.99
CA MET A 1 18.93 -64.59 -36.60
C MET A 1 17.92 -63.55 -37.12
N LYS A 2 17.02 -63.08 -36.25
CA LYS A 2 15.94 -62.12 -36.58
C LYS A 2 16.45 -60.73 -36.29
N LYS A 3 16.51 -59.90 -37.32
CA LYS A 3 16.83 -58.43 -37.17
C LYS A 3 15.55 -57.74 -36.74
N HIS A 4 15.55 -57.18 -35.53
CA HIS A 4 14.49 -56.28 -35.09
C HIS A 4 14.81 -54.87 -35.61
N LEU A 5 13.97 -54.43 -36.54
CA LEU A 5 13.96 -53.06 -37.03
C LEU A 5 13.19 -52.23 -35.98
N VAL A 6 13.94 -51.39 -35.23
CA VAL A 6 13.35 -50.42 -34.30
C VAL A 6 12.95 -49.21 -35.13
N THR A 7 11.67 -49.10 -35.41
CA THR A 7 11.09 -47.89 -36.01
C THR A 7 10.98 -46.83 -34.96
N LEU A 8 11.90 -45.87 -34.99
CA LEU A 8 11.86 -44.66 -34.14
C LEU A 8 10.72 -43.77 -34.66
N MET A 9 9.57 -43.84 -34.03
CA MET A 9 8.46 -42.94 -34.28
C MET A 9 8.86 -41.58 -33.68
N ALA A 10 9.33 -40.67 -34.53
CA ALA A 10 9.50 -39.27 -34.19
C ALA A 10 8.10 -38.68 -33.95
N LEU A 11 7.70 -38.67 -32.70
CA LEU A 11 6.53 -37.92 -32.25
C LEU A 11 6.89 -36.42 -32.35
N SER A 12 6.63 -35.85 -33.52
CA SER A 12 6.66 -34.40 -33.71
C SER A 12 5.62 -33.82 -32.77
N PHE A 13 6.09 -33.30 -31.63
CA PHE A 13 5.32 -32.43 -30.80
C PHE A 13 5.04 -31.17 -31.65
N LEU A 14 3.92 -31.17 -32.36
CA LEU A 14 3.28 -29.93 -32.76
C LEU A 14 2.88 -29.25 -31.43
N MET A 15 3.80 -28.47 -30.85
CA MET A 15 3.39 -27.39 -29.98
C MET A 15 2.56 -26.48 -30.87
N GLY A 16 1.28 -26.73 -30.95
CA GLY A 16 0.34 -25.75 -31.42
C GLY A 16 0.64 -24.47 -30.60
N LEU A 17 1.08 -23.45 -31.29
CA LEU A 17 1.10 -22.10 -30.74
C LEU A 17 -0.34 -21.85 -30.29
N ILE A 18 -0.61 -22.08 -29.00
CA ILE A 18 -1.83 -21.59 -28.38
C ILE A 18 -1.69 -20.10 -28.50
N PRO A 19 -2.51 -19.41 -29.31
CA PRO A 19 -2.43 -17.97 -29.39
C PRO A 19 -2.60 -17.46 -27.96
N SER A 20 -1.60 -16.74 -27.46
CA SER A 20 -1.67 -16.10 -26.14
C SER A 20 -2.85 -15.17 -26.13
N ALA A 21 -3.63 -15.21 -25.06
CA ALA A 21 -4.69 -14.27 -24.84
C ALA A 21 -4.10 -12.84 -24.82
N GLU A 22 -4.55 -11.99 -25.73
CA GLU A 22 -4.03 -10.63 -25.89
C GLU A 22 -5.18 -9.62 -25.74
N ALA A 23 -5.01 -8.60 -24.88
CA ALA A 23 -5.83 -7.41 -24.91
C ALA A 23 -5.68 -6.80 -26.30
N ILE A 24 -6.70 -6.18 -26.82
CA ILE A 24 -6.68 -5.62 -28.17
C ILE A 24 -6.12 -6.63 -29.18
N GLU A 25 -7.00 -7.26 -29.91
CA GLU A 25 -6.61 -8.28 -30.89
C GLU A 25 -5.59 -7.71 -31.89
N ASN A 26 -4.47 -8.41 -32.08
CA ASN A 26 -3.31 -7.99 -32.86
C ASN A 26 -2.69 -6.65 -32.39
N GLY A 27 -2.83 -6.31 -31.11
CA GLY A 27 -2.23 -5.13 -30.51
C GLY A 27 -0.76 -5.33 -30.13
N ASP A 28 -0.02 -4.22 -30.10
CA ASP A 28 1.37 -4.16 -29.63
C ASP A 28 1.45 -4.26 -28.11
N ASP A 29 2.53 -4.79 -27.57
CA ASP A 29 2.78 -4.75 -26.13
C ASP A 29 2.86 -3.33 -25.62
N ALA A 30 2.15 -3.06 -24.53
CA ALA A 30 2.09 -1.77 -23.85
C ALA A 30 2.47 -1.83 -22.37
N SER A 31 3.15 -2.92 -21.98
CA SER A 31 3.67 -3.08 -20.63
C SER A 31 4.51 -1.88 -20.20
N GLY A 32 4.30 -1.41 -18.95
CA GLY A 32 5.00 -0.24 -18.43
C GLY A 32 4.40 1.11 -18.84
N SER A 33 3.30 1.15 -19.61
CA SER A 33 2.54 2.40 -19.85
C SER A 33 1.95 2.88 -18.52
N GLY A 34 2.52 3.96 -17.96
CA GLY A 34 2.23 4.41 -16.59
C GLY A 34 0.87 5.08 -16.38
N PHE A 35 -0.08 4.86 -17.26
CA PHE A 35 -1.41 5.51 -17.24
C PHE A 35 -2.58 4.55 -17.50
N VAL A 36 -2.38 3.35 -18.05
CA VAL A 36 -3.48 2.39 -18.22
C VAL A 36 -3.54 1.45 -17.02
N VAL A 37 -4.72 1.24 -16.47
CA VAL A 37 -4.95 0.38 -15.31
C VAL A 37 -5.94 -0.73 -15.63
N PRO A 38 -5.73 -1.95 -15.10
CA PRO A 38 -6.75 -2.99 -15.13
C PRO A 38 -7.81 -2.69 -14.06
N ILE A 39 -9.07 -2.95 -14.40
CA ILE A 39 -10.22 -2.79 -13.50
C ILE A 39 -10.93 -4.12 -13.36
N SER A 40 -11.19 -4.52 -12.11
CA SER A 40 -12.00 -5.69 -11.76
C SER A 40 -13.27 -5.25 -11.05
N ILE A 41 -14.41 -5.76 -11.50
CA ILE A 41 -15.72 -5.44 -10.94
C ILE A 41 -16.27 -6.70 -10.29
N ASP A 42 -16.56 -6.67 -8.99
CA ASP A 42 -17.25 -7.76 -8.32
C ASP A 42 -18.72 -7.80 -8.79
N LYS A 43 -19.08 -8.87 -9.46
CA LYS A 43 -20.42 -9.16 -9.94
C LYS A 43 -21.24 -10.02 -8.96
N GLY A 44 -20.67 -10.33 -7.80
CA GLY A 44 -21.27 -11.24 -6.82
C GLY A 44 -20.99 -12.71 -7.13
N ASN A 45 -21.19 -13.56 -6.11
CA ASN A 45 -21.00 -15.02 -6.19
C ASN A 45 -19.60 -15.45 -6.69
N GLY A 46 -18.55 -14.69 -6.36
CA GLY A 46 -17.18 -14.96 -6.80
C GLY A 46 -16.92 -14.72 -8.28
N LYS A 47 -17.82 -14.04 -8.98
CA LYS A 47 -17.66 -13.65 -10.38
C LYS A 47 -17.17 -12.23 -10.48
N TYR A 48 -16.19 -12.03 -11.36
CA TYR A 48 -15.64 -10.69 -11.64
C TYR A 48 -15.81 -10.36 -13.12
N GLY A 49 -16.10 -9.09 -13.39
CA GLY A 49 -15.99 -8.51 -14.73
C GLY A 49 -14.64 -7.81 -14.87
N GLY A 50 -14.08 -7.77 -16.08
CA GLY A 50 -12.86 -7.05 -16.40
C GLY A 50 -13.14 -5.82 -17.24
N CYS A 51 -12.47 -4.73 -16.96
CA CYS A 51 -12.42 -3.49 -17.73
C CYS A 51 -11.01 -2.90 -17.69
N SER A 52 -10.83 -1.80 -18.40
CA SER A 52 -9.64 -0.98 -18.40
C SER A 52 -9.96 0.43 -17.89
N GLY A 53 -8.94 1.20 -17.56
CA GLY A 53 -9.10 2.61 -17.16
C GLY A 53 -7.87 3.44 -17.47
N ALA A 54 -8.02 4.76 -17.38
CA ALA A 54 -6.93 5.73 -17.52
C ALA A 54 -6.63 6.39 -16.16
N LEU A 55 -5.42 6.24 -15.66
CA LEU A 55 -4.93 6.99 -14.51
C LEU A 55 -4.58 8.42 -14.98
N ILE A 56 -5.41 9.39 -14.64
CA ILE A 56 -5.26 10.80 -15.04
C ILE A 56 -4.65 11.68 -13.95
N ALA A 57 -4.73 11.23 -12.69
CA ALA A 57 -4.05 11.79 -11.54
C ALA A 57 -3.70 10.66 -10.56
N PRO A 58 -2.80 10.85 -9.58
CA PRO A 58 -2.40 9.78 -8.66
C PRO A 58 -3.55 9.04 -7.99
N SER A 59 -4.67 9.71 -7.75
CA SER A 59 -5.85 9.12 -7.11
C SER A 59 -7.10 9.12 -7.98
N ILE A 60 -6.99 9.42 -9.27
CA ILE A 60 -8.16 9.53 -10.16
C ILE A 60 -7.95 8.67 -11.39
N VAL A 61 -8.90 7.76 -11.62
CA VAL A 61 -8.99 6.92 -12.81
C VAL A 61 -10.29 7.24 -13.53
N VAL A 62 -10.22 7.34 -14.85
CA VAL A 62 -11.40 7.44 -15.72
C VAL A 62 -11.62 6.11 -16.44
N THR A 63 -12.87 5.69 -16.55
CA THR A 63 -13.27 4.43 -17.20
C THR A 63 -14.66 4.58 -17.83
N ALA A 64 -15.16 3.51 -18.47
CA ALA A 64 -16.54 3.50 -18.97
C ALA A 64 -17.54 3.38 -17.80
N GLY A 65 -18.69 4.02 -17.95
CA GLY A 65 -19.75 4.00 -16.93
C GLY A 65 -20.29 2.59 -16.66
N HIS A 66 -20.44 1.76 -17.69
CA HIS A 66 -20.88 0.37 -17.51
C HIS A 66 -19.88 -0.51 -16.74
N CYS A 67 -18.62 -0.08 -16.60
CA CYS A 67 -17.60 -0.76 -15.80
C CYS A 67 -17.76 -0.56 -14.29
N VAL A 68 -18.70 0.25 -13.86
CA VAL A 68 -19.00 0.47 -12.42
C VAL A 68 -20.39 -0.01 -12.04
N LEU A 69 -21.00 -0.86 -12.87
CA LEU A 69 -22.28 -1.48 -12.59
C LEU A 69 -22.12 -2.93 -12.14
N ASP A 70 -22.94 -3.35 -11.17
CA ASP A 70 -23.01 -4.74 -10.72
C ASP A 70 -23.74 -5.65 -11.73
N ALA A 71 -24.02 -6.90 -11.34
CA ALA A 71 -24.75 -7.85 -12.18
C ALA A 71 -26.21 -7.46 -12.47
N ASN A 72 -26.77 -6.55 -11.66
CA ASN A 72 -28.13 -6.04 -11.80
C ASN A 72 -28.18 -4.70 -12.57
N GLY A 73 -27.03 -4.21 -13.02
CA GLY A 73 -26.92 -2.89 -13.66
C GLY A 73 -26.97 -1.72 -12.69
N LEU A 74 -26.77 -1.96 -11.40
CA LEU A 74 -26.76 -0.92 -10.37
C LEU A 74 -25.32 -0.46 -10.10
N LEU A 75 -25.18 0.84 -9.78
CA LEU A 75 -23.90 1.43 -9.41
C LEU A 75 -23.30 0.71 -8.20
N THR A 76 -22.06 0.24 -8.34
CA THR A 76 -21.33 -0.45 -7.26
C THR A 76 -20.01 0.24 -6.93
N LYS A 77 -19.63 0.19 -5.64
CA LYS A 77 -18.29 0.52 -5.16
C LYS A 77 -17.39 -0.72 -5.03
N SER A 78 -17.86 -1.89 -5.41
CA SER A 78 -17.05 -3.12 -5.43
C SER A 78 -16.23 -3.20 -6.73
N VAL A 79 -15.50 -2.14 -6.99
CA VAL A 79 -14.58 -1.96 -8.12
C VAL A 79 -13.17 -1.87 -7.56
N TYR A 80 -12.25 -2.58 -8.20
CA TYR A 80 -10.85 -2.70 -7.80
C TYR A 80 -9.97 -2.27 -8.96
N VAL A 81 -8.96 -1.48 -8.69
CA VAL A 81 -8.04 -0.92 -9.68
C VAL A 81 -6.63 -1.45 -9.43
N GLY A 82 -6.07 -2.14 -10.41
CA GLY A 82 -4.69 -2.61 -10.34
C GLY A 82 -3.66 -1.51 -10.62
N ILE A 83 -2.40 -1.89 -10.58
CA ILE A 83 -1.29 -0.95 -10.78
C ILE A 83 -1.17 -0.57 -12.25
N ALA A 84 -0.97 0.71 -12.54
CA ALA A 84 -0.84 1.23 -13.90
C ALA A 84 0.33 0.58 -14.67
N GLY A 85 0.04 0.07 -15.86
CA GLY A 85 1.01 -0.57 -16.76
C GLY A 85 1.59 -1.89 -16.25
N SER A 86 1.05 -2.44 -15.15
CA SER A 86 1.54 -3.70 -14.61
C SER A 86 1.16 -4.88 -15.49
N SER A 87 2.08 -5.86 -15.57
CA SER A 87 1.73 -7.20 -16.04
C SER A 87 1.15 -7.97 -14.85
N ALA A 88 -0.14 -8.26 -14.89
CA ALA A 88 -0.78 -9.06 -13.86
C ALA A 88 -0.72 -10.53 -14.25
N SER A 89 -0.03 -11.37 -13.47
CA SER A 89 0.00 -12.83 -13.67
C SER A 89 -1.29 -13.53 -13.23
N SER A 90 -2.21 -12.79 -12.66
CA SER A 90 -3.58 -13.17 -12.30
C SER A 90 -4.39 -11.88 -12.18
N ILE A 91 -5.71 -11.98 -12.23
CA ILE A 91 -6.61 -10.89 -11.79
C ILE A 91 -6.39 -10.73 -10.29
N THR A 92 -5.28 -10.16 -9.89
CA THR A 92 -5.10 -9.67 -8.54
C THR A 92 -6.06 -8.52 -8.41
N LEU A 93 -7.07 -8.70 -7.59
CA LEU A 93 -7.93 -7.62 -7.16
C LEU A 93 -7.01 -6.50 -6.68
N GLY A 94 -7.02 -5.39 -7.40
CA GLY A 94 -6.25 -4.21 -7.02
C GLY A 94 -6.80 -3.55 -5.76
N ASP A 95 -6.43 -2.31 -5.52
CA ASP A 95 -7.00 -1.53 -4.42
C ASP A 95 -8.46 -1.15 -4.72
N LYS A 96 -9.33 -1.29 -3.72
CA LYS A 96 -10.74 -0.89 -3.83
C LYS A 96 -10.85 0.62 -3.96
N ILE A 97 -11.75 1.08 -4.82
CA ILE A 97 -12.05 2.51 -4.96
C ILE A 97 -12.72 3.07 -3.69
N SER A 98 -12.51 4.36 -3.41
CA SER A 98 -13.17 5.08 -2.31
C SER A 98 -14.49 5.74 -2.77
N SER A 99 -14.53 6.29 -3.98
CA SER A 99 -15.74 6.88 -4.55
C SER A 99 -15.82 6.70 -6.06
N VAL A 100 -17.00 6.93 -6.61
CA VAL A 100 -17.27 6.90 -8.05
C VAL A 100 -18.20 8.04 -8.41
N GLN A 101 -17.84 8.76 -9.47
CA GLN A 101 -18.67 9.77 -10.12
C GLN A 101 -19.04 9.23 -11.51
N ILE A 102 -20.32 9.16 -11.81
CA ILE A 102 -20.83 8.68 -13.10
C ILE A 102 -21.72 9.76 -13.71
N THR A 103 -21.79 9.81 -15.04
CA THR A 103 -22.66 10.75 -15.71
C THR A 103 -24.14 10.46 -15.38
N SER A 104 -24.91 11.49 -15.08
CA SER A 104 -26.33 11.34 -14.73
C SER A 104 -27.16 10.78 -15.88
N THR A 105 -26.77 11.11 -17.11
CA THR A 105 -27.43 10.63 -18.33
C THR A 105 -27.28 9.13 -18.47
N PHE A 106 -26.09 8.60 -18.24
CA PHE A 106 -25.83 7.17 -18.30
C PHE A 106 -26.46 6.41 -17.12
N GLN A 107 -26.37 6.97 -15.90
CA GLN A 107 -26.94 6.36 -14.70
C GLN A 107 -28.45 6.12 -14.79
N ASN A 108 -29.16 6.98 -15.52
CA ASN A 108 -30.61 6.93 -15.68
C ASN A 108 -31.07 6.24 -16.98
N ALA A 109 -30.15 5.75 -17.81
CA ALA A 109 -30.50 5.07 -19.04
C ALA A 109 -31.08 3.68 -18.75
N ALA A 110 -32.21 3.36 -19.39
CA ALA A 110 -32.85 2.04 -19.26
C ALA A 110 -31.99 0.90 -19.82
N ASP A 111 -31.05 1.21 -20.72
CA ASP A 111 -30.04 0.30 -21.27
C ASP A 111 -28.65 0.91 -21.10
N ALA A 112 -28.10 0.76 -19.92
CA ALA A 112 -26.81 1.32 -19.51
C ALA A 112 -25.60 0.56 -20.11
N ARG A 113 -25.77 -0.19 -21.18
CA ARG A 113 -24.68 -1.07 -21.66
C ARG A 113 -23.76 -0.45 -22.69
N VAL A 114 -24.27 0.39 -23.54
CA VAL A 114 -23.50 1.16 -24.54
C VAL A 114 -24.35 2.36 -24.93
N GLY A 115 -23.89 3.56 -24.70
CA GLY A 115 -24.70 4.73 -25.03
C GLY A 115 -23.93 6.03 -24.96
N ASP A 116 -24.68 7.09 -25.15
CA ASP A 116 -24.21 8.42 -24.86
C ASP A 116 -23.76 8.48 -23.39
N ASP A 117 -22.64 9.17 -23.17
CA ASP A 117 -22.18 9.51 -21.84
C ASP A 117 -21.71 8.33 -20.95
N ASP A 118 -21.36 7.22 -21.58
CA ASP A 118 -20.83 6.03 -20.89
C ASP A 118 -19.44 6.31 -20.30
N LEU A 119 -19.40 7.03 -19.17
CA LEU A 119 -18.18 7.53 -18.54
C LEU A 119 -18.32 7.58 -17.03
N ALA A 120 -17.26 7.17 -16.33
CA ALA A 120 -17.14 7.25 -14.88
C ALA A 120 -15.74 7.68 -14.44
N PHE A 121 -15.67 8.45 -13.35
CA PHE A 121 -14.44 8.82 -12.66
C PHE A 121 -14.39 8.10 -11.31
N LEU A 122 -13.29 7.42 -11.04
CA LEU A 122 -13.05 6.65 -9.82
C LEU A 122 -12.03 7.38 -8.96
N THR A 123 -12.30 7.51 -7.67
CA THR A 123 -11.32 7.95 -6.69
C THR A 123 -10.68 6.72 -6.05
N LEU A 124 -9.36 6.62 -6.10
CA LEU A 124 -8.61 5.54 -5.49
C LEU A 124 -8.48 5.75 -3.98
N GLY A 125 -8.56 4.67 -3.21
CA GLY A 125 -8.30 4.68 -1.76
C GLY A 125 -6.83 4.93 -1.43
N LYS A 126 -5.92 4.53 -2.36
CA LYS A 126 -4.48 4.78 -2.28
C LYS A 126 -3.98 5.38 -3.59
N PRO A 127 -3.18 6.45 -3.53
CA PRO A 127 -2.61 7.06 -4.72
C PRO A 127 -1.62 6.12 -5.41
N GLN A 128 -1.60 6.15 -6.74
CA GLN A 128 -0.59 5.48 -7.57
C GLN A 128 0.40 6.50 -8.14
N THR A 129 1.59 6.02 -8.51
CA THR A 129 2.57 6.88 -9.18
C THR A 129 2.14 7.14 -10.62
N LEU A 130 1.80 8.40 -10.92
CA LEU A 130 1.56 8.85 -12.30
C LEU A 130 2.90 9.20 -12.96
N ARG A 131 3.27 8.42 -13.99
CA ARG A 131 4.54 8.61 -14.69
C ARG A 131 4.42 9.57 -15.88
N THR A 132 3.24 9.69 -16.44
CA THR A 132 2.98 10.51 -17.64
C THR A 132 1.77 11.38 -17.38
N PRO A 133 1.91 12.71 -17.34
CA PRO A 133 0.77 13.61 -17.23
C PRO A 133 -0.19 13.45 -18.43
N ILE A 134 -1.48 13.32 -18.14
CA ILE A 134 -2.53 13.21 -19.15
C ILE A 134 -3.42 14.45 -19.05
N ILE A 135 -3.64 15.11 -20.17
CA ILE A 135 -4.53 16.27 -20.28
C ILE A 135 -5.85 15.81 -20.89
N LEU A 136 -6.97 16.19 -20.29
CA LEU A 136 -8.29 15.94 -20.87
C LEU A 136 -8.52 16.87 -22.07
N ALA A 137 -8.90 16.30 -23.21
CA ALA A 137 -9.27 17.09 -24.39
C ALA A 137 -10.56 17.86 -24.09
N SER A 138 -10.57 19.17 -24.35
CA SER A 138 -11.82 19.91 -24.39
C SER A 138 -12.64 19.49 -25.63
N GLU A 139 -13.92 19.82 -25.65
CA GLU A 139 -14.77 19.59 -26.86
C GLU A 139 -14.18 20.21 -28.12
N LYS A 140 -13.61 21.42 -28.02
CA LYS A 140 -12.95 22.11 -29.13
C LYS A 140 -11.75 21.27 -29.63
N VAL A 141 -10.87 20.83 -28.76
CA VAL A 141 -9.71 20.02 -29.12
C VAL A 141 -10.15 18.69 -29.76
N ALA A 142 -11.15 18.01 -29.20
CA ALA A 142 -11.68 16.79 -29.77
C ALA A 142 -12.25 17.01 -31.19
N THR A 143 -12.95 18.13 -31.42
CA THR A 143 -13.48 18.53 -32.76
C THR A 143 -12.36 18.79 -33.75
N GLU A 144 -11.31 19.48 -33.34
CA GLU A 144 -10.14 19.75 -34.18
C GLU A 144 -9.40 18.47 -34.57
N LEU A 145 -9.19 17.57 -33.60
CA LEU A 145 -8.59 16.26 -33.84
C LEU A 145 -9.44 15.38 -34.77
N LYS A 146 -10.76 15.40 -34.62
CA LYS A 146 -11.69 14.70 -35.54
C LYS A 146 -11.59 15.27 -36.95
N SER A 147 -11.65 16.58 -37.08
CA SER A 147 -11.63 17.27 -38.40
C SER A 147 -10.32 17.02 -39.15
N SER A 148 -9.22 16.89 -38.47
CA SER A 148 -7.91 16.57 -39.07
C SER A 148 -7.69 15.09 -39.33
N GLY A 149 -8.58 14.19 -38.90
CA GLY A 149 -8.35 12.74 -38.92
C GLY A 149 -7.12 12.33 -38.09
N ALA A 150 -6.94 12.95 -36.95
CA ALA A 150 -5.74 12.78 -36.12
C ALA A 150 -5.47 11.32 -35.79
N SER A 151 -4.18 10.98 -35.66
CA SER A 151 -3.77 9.66 -35.12
C SER A 151 -4.16 9.55 -33.68
N LEU A 152 -4.80 8.43 -33.34
CA LEU A 152 -5.20 8.05 -32.00
C LEU A 152 -4.54 6.73 -31.61
N LYS A 153 -4.32 6.57 -30.31
CA LYS A 153 -3.82 5.31 -29.74
C LYS A 153 -4.69 4.90 -28.56
N VAL A 154 -5.06 3.63 -28.52
CA VAL A 154 -5.80 3.04 -27.39
C VAL A 154 -4.92 2.05 -26.64
N PHE A 155 -5.14 1.93 -25.33
CA PHE A 155 -4.41 1.01 -24.46
C PHE A 155 -5.40 0.28 -23.57
N GLY A 156 -5.34 -1.07 -23.51
CA GLY A 156 -6.31 -1.83 -22.76
C GLY A 156 -5.77 -3.14 -22.20
N TYR A 157 -6.52 -3.67 -21.23
CA TYR A 157 -6.32 -4.97 -20.59
C TYR A 157 -7.41 -5.96 -20.98
N GLY A 158 -7.97 -5.83 -22.17
CA GLY A 158 -9.10 -6.61 -22.62
C GLY A 158 -8.93 -8.11 -22.49
N TRP A 159 -10.01 -8.79 -22.67
CA TRP A 159 -10.04 -10.25 -22.77
C TRP A 159 -9.84 -10.64 -24.22
N TYR A 160 -9.17 -11.74 -24.41
CA TYR A 160 -8.80 -12.19 -25.73
C TYR A 160 -9.70 -13.35 -26.22
N GLY A 161 -9.98 -13.29 -27.51
CA GLY A 161 -10.56 -14.38 -28.28
C GLY A 161 -12.05 -14.67 -28.03
N ASP A 162 -12.77 -14.97 -29.11
CA ASP A 162 -14.19 -15.32 -29.08
C ASP A 162 -14.49 -16.60 -28.28
N THR A 163 -13.50 -17.43 -28.03
CA THR A 163 -13.67 -18.77 -27.46
C THR A 163 -12.97 -19.01 -26.12
N THR A 164 -11.86 -18.34 -25.81
CA THR A 164 -11.04 -18.69 -24.64
C THR A 164 -11.25 -17.78 -23.44
N LYS A 165 -11.74 -16.57 -23.58
CA LYS A 165 -12.04 -15.60 -22.50
C LYS A 165 -10.94 -15.51 -21.42
N GLU A 166 -9.70 -15.64 -21.80
CA GLU A 166 -8.58 -15.50 -20.87
C GLU A 166 -8.25 -14.03 -20.68
N ALA A 167 -8.18 -13.62 -19.44
CA ALA A 167 -7.74 -12.26 -19.09
C ALA A 167 -6.29 -12.06 -19.50
N THR A 168 -5.98 -10.95 -20.15
CA THR A 168 -4.61 -10.63 -20.51
C THR A 168 -3.81 -10.22 -19.28
N THR A 169 -2.57 -10.68 -19.24
CA THR A 169 -1.65 -10.39 -18.14
C THR A 169 -0.96 -9.04 -18.28
N SER A 170 -0.98 -8.44 -19.48
CA SER A 170 -0.32 -7.16 -19.76
C SER A 170 -1.17 -6.30 -20.70
N PRO A 171 -1.08 -4.97 -20.59
CA PRO A 171 -1.81 -4.10 -21.49
C PRO A 171 -1.26 -4.21 -22.91
N LYS A 172 -2.15 -4.07 -23.88
CA LYS A 172 -1.83 -3.93 -25.29
C LYS A 172 -2.23 -2.56 -25.81
N SER A 173 -1.71 -2.19 -26.94
CA SER A 173 -2.08 -0.94 -27.61
C SER A 173 -2.31 -1.14 -29.10
N MET A 174 -3.16 -0.31 -29.68
CA MET A 174 -3.31 -0.20 -31.12
C MET A 174 -3.38 1.28 -31.54
N SER A 175 -2.97 1.55 -32.76
CA SER A 175 -3.09 2.86 -33.38
C SER A 175 -4.18 2.87 -34.44
N GLY A 176 -4.85 3.98 -34.57
CA GLY A 176 -5.87 4.20 -35.59
C GLY A 176 -6.02 5.69 -35.88
N THR A 177 -7.04 6.02 -36.61
CA THR A 177 -7.37 7.41 -36.95
C THR A 177 -8.71 7.84 -36.37
N PHE A 178 -8.85 9.08 -36.00
CA PHE A 178 -10.14 9.64 -35.63
C PHE A 178 -11.06 9.58 -36.84
N SER A 179 -12.10 8.76 -36.75
CA SER A 179 -13.00 8.55 -37.89
C SER A 179 -13.89 9.78 -38.14
N SER A 180 -14.06 10.11 -39.40
CA SER A 180 -15.04 11.12 -39.82
C SER A 180 -16.49 10.62 -39.72
N THR A 181 -16.69 9.28 -39.63
CA THR A 181 -18.02 8.70 -39.45
C THR A 181 -18.66 9.22 -38.17
N ASN A 182 -19.89 9.67 -38.26
CA ASN A 182 -20.63 10.10 -37.07
C ASN A 182 -21.14 8.92 -36.29
N SER A 183 -20.99 8.99 -34.98
CA SER A 183 -21.62 8.05 -34.07
C SER A 183 -23.13 8.26 -34.05
N LEU A 184 -23.85 7.20 -33.70
CA LEU A 184 -25.29 7.26 -33.37
C LEU A 184 -25.57 8.09 -32.12
N TYR A 185 -24.56 8.25 -31.26
CA TYR A 185 -24.64 8.95 -29.99
C TYR A 185 -23.99 10.33 -30.05
N SER A 186 -24.59 11.30 -29.39
CA SER A 186 -24.22 12.73 -29.56
C SER A 186 -22.84 13.06 -28.97
N ASN A 187 -22.40 12.33 -27.94
CA ASN A 187 -21.12 12.55 -27.28
C ASN A 187 -20.13 11.39 -27.48
N SER A 188 -20.25 10.70 -28.60
CA SER A 188 -19.39 9.57 -28.92
C SER A 188 -18.78 9.72 -30.32
N ALA A 189 -17.71 9.00 -30.54
CA ALA A 189 -16.98 9.00 -31.81
C ALA A 189 -16.37 7.62 -32.07
N TYR A 190 -15.83 7.43 -33.27
CA TYR A 190 -15.14 6.23 -33.66
C TYR A 190 -13.65 6.47 -33.91
N MET A 191 -12.85 5.50 -33.48
CA MET A 191 -11.49 5.31 -33.99
C MET A 191 -11.53 4.20 -35.03
N ALA A 192 -10.96 4.46 -36.20
CA ALA A 192 -10.89 3.53 -37.32
C ALA A 192 -9.50 2.89 -37.42
N THR A 193 -9.46 1.57 -37.62
CA THR A 193 -8.21 0.82 -37.83
C THR A 193 -8.43 -0.35 -38.78
N THR A 194 -7.38 -0.82 -39.43
CA THR A 194 -7.44 -1.96 -40.37
C THR A 194 -6.72 -3.21 -39.86
N SER A 195 -5.90 -3.08 -38.82
CA SER A 195 -4.97 -4.13 -38.38
C SER A 195 -5.32 -4.75 -37.04
N ALA A 196 -5.83 -3.98 -36.10
CA ALA A 196 -6.12 -4.39 -34.73
C ALA A 196 -7.52 -3.96 -34.31
N ASN A 197 -8.09 -4.60 -33.28
CA ASN A 197 -9.42 -4.29 -32.79
C ASN A 197 -9.51 -4.41 -31.26
N ALA A 198 -10.35 -3.56 -30.67
CA ALA A 198 -10.70 -3.66 -29.27
C ALA A 198 -11.65 -4.83 -29.03
N CYS A 199 -11.47 -5.49 -27.88
CA CYS A 199 -12.20 -6.68 -27.49
C CYS A 199 -12.95 -6.48 -26.16
N GLN A 200 -13.61 -7.54 -25.69
CA GLN A 200 -14.23 -7.55 -24.37
C GLN A 200 -13.17 -7.27 -23.29
N GLY A 201 -13.51 -6.42 -22.30
CA GLY A 201 -12.58 -6.02 -21.26
C GLY A 201 -11.69 -4.82 -21.60
N ASP A 202 -11.62 -4.42 -22.90
CA ASP A 202 -11.04 -3.13 -23.29
C ASP A 202 -11.97 -1.95 -22.99
N SER A 203 -13.21 -2.20 -22.60
CA SER A 203 -14.10 -1.15 -22.09
C SER A 203 -13.41 -0.32 -21.00
N GLY A 204 -13.51 1.01 -21.11
CA GLY A 204 -12.82 1.91 -20.21
C GLY A 204 -11.38 2.28 -20.62
N SER A 205 -10.85 1.66 -21.68
CA SER A 205 -9.52 1.99 -22.23
C SER A 205 -9.41 3.44 -22.65
N PRO A 206 -8.28 4.13 -22.35
CA PRO A 206 -8.02 5.47 -22.83
C PRO A 206 -7.82 5.50 -24.34
N ILE A 207 -8.50 6.45 -24.99
CA ILE A 207 -8.24 6.86 -26.37
C ILE A 207 -7.42 8.15 -26.35
N LEU A 208 -6.17 8.06 -26.76
CA LEU A 208 -5.18 9.12 -26.61
C LEU A 208 -4.73 9.68 -27.95
N ASN A 209 -4.56 10.99 -28.02
CA ASN A 209 -3.71 11.63 -28.99
C ASN A 209 -2.34 11.87 -28.35
N ILE A 210 -1.30 11.23 -28.88
CA ILE A 210 0.06 11.29 -28.36
C ILE A 210 0.93 12.06 -29.34
N THR A 211 1.50 13.15 -28.88
CA THR A 211 2.50 13.95 -29.59
C THR A 211 3.85 13.86 -28.89
N ALA A 212 4.89 14.45 -29.47
CA ALA A 212 6.21 14.49 -28.85
C ALA A 212 6.25 15.21 -27.48
N THR A 213 5.29 16.10 -27.21
CA THR A 213 5.28 16.97 -26.04
C THR A 213 4.11 16.73 -25.09
N GLN A 214 3.08 16.00 -25.53
CA GLN A 214 1.83 15.92 -24.79
C GLN A 214 1.08 14.61 -25.03
N VAL A 215 0.47 14.10 -23.96
CA VAL A 215 -0.51 13.01 -23.99
C VAL A 215 -1.90 13.59 -23.67
N THR A 216 -2.81 13.52 -24.64
CA THR A 216 -4.17 14.08 -24.52
C THR A 216 -5.19 12.95 -24.53
N LEU A 217 -5.98 12.83 -23.46
CA LEU A 217 -7.10 11.90 -23.39
C LEU A 217 -8.29 12.50 -24.16
N VAL A 218 -8.63 11.90 -25.27
CA VAL A 218 -9.73 12.32 -26.15
C VAL A 218 -11.05 11.69 -25.72
N GLY A 219 -10.99 10.42 -25.32
CA GLY A 219 -12.18 9.68 -24.93
C GLY A 219 -11.86 8.36 -24.21
N ILE A 220 -12.91 7.68 -23.83
CA ILE A 220 -12.89 6.37 -23.16
C ILE A 220 -13.62 5.36 -24.03
N LEU A 221 -13.00 4.24 -24.30
CA LEU A 221 -13.57 3.16 -25.08
C LEU A 221 -14.82 2.60 -24.41
N THR A 222 -15.92 2.54 -25.14
CA THR A 222 -17.21 2.03 -24.63
C THR A 222 -17.70 0.80 -25.40
N GLY A 223 -17.25 0.60 -26.64
CA GLY A 223 -17.70 -0.53 -27.44
C GLY A 223 -17.13 -0.55 -28.87
N ALA A 224 -17.80 -1.29 -29.73
CA ALA A 224 -17.50 -1.38 -31.14
C ALA A 224 -18.81 -1.44 -31.93
N THR A 225 -18.77 -1.09 -33.22
CA THR A 225 -19.95 -1.13 -34.10
C THR A 225 -20.48 -2.56 -34.33
N LEU A 226 -19.60 -3.55 -34.29
CA LEU A 226 -19.95 -4.96 -34.39
C LEU A 226 -19.54 -5.67 -33.09
N SER A 227 -20.39 -5.55 -32.07
CA SER A 227 -20.11 -5.84 -30.66
C SER A 227 -19.89 -7.32 -30.29
N VAL A 228 -19.95 -8.25 -31.23
CA VAL A 228 -20.03 -9.66 -30.89
C VAL A 228 -18.75 -10.47 -31.13
N GLN A 229 -17.88 -9.98 -32.02
CA GLN A 229 -16.65 -10.68 -32.40
C GLN A 229 -15.51 -9.70 -32.61
N CYS A 230 -14.44 -9.88 -31.84
CA CYS A 230 -13.24 -9.05 -31.90
C CYS A 230 -12.61 -9.03 -33.31
N SER A 231 -12.66 -10.15 -34.02
CA SER A 231 -12.04 -10.36 -35.34
C SER A 231 -12.89 -9.87 -36.53
N LYS A 232 -14.09 -9.34 -36.28
CA LYS A 232 -15.01 -9.02 -37.37
C LYS A 232 -14.88 -7.56 -37.82
N LYS A 233 -14.40 -7.37 -39.06
CA LYS A 233 -14.41 -6.06 -39.76
C LYS A 233 -15.80 -5.73 -40.30
N GLU A 234 -16.06 -4.44 -40.46
CA GLU A 234 -17.21 -3.98 -41.22
C GLU A 234 -17.07 -4.32 -42.72
N SER A 235 -18.14 -4.09 -43.49
CA SER A 235 -18.18 -4.41 -44.92
C SER A 235 -17.11 -3.70 -45.75
N ASP A 236 -16.58 -2.58 -45.26
CA ASP A 236 -15.49 -1.81 -45.89
C ASP A 236 -14.09 -2.25 -45.46
N GLY A 237 -13.98 -3.34 -44.67
CA GLY A 237 -12.71 -3.85 -44.21
C GLY A 237 -12.10 -3.11 -43.03
N ILE A 238 -12.84 -2.23 -42.37
CA ILE A 238 -12.38 -1.37 -41.25
C ILE A 238 -12.99 -1.88 -39.95
N TYR A 239 -12.21 -1.84 -38.87
CA TYR A 239 -12.70 -1.91 -37.50
C TYR A 239 -13.01 -0.50 -36.99
N ARG A 240 -14.14 -0.34 -36.34
CA ARG A 240 -14.50 0.91 -35.70
C ARG A 240 -14.75 0.70 -34.20
N THR A 241 -13.87 1.30 -33.42
CA THR A 241 -13.96 1.31 -31.95
C THR A 241 -14.75 2.54 -31.52
N LEU A 242 -15.85 2.32 -30.80
CA LEU A 242 -16.68 3.37 -30.23
C LEU A 242 -16.08 3.89 -28.92
N PHE A 243 -16.05 5.19 -28.74
CA PHE A 243 -15.61 5.82 -27.50
C PHE A 243 -16.43 7.05 -27.14
N THR A 244 -16.59 7.28 -25.84
CA THR A 244 -17.24 8.50 -25.29
C THR A 244 -16.19 9.58 -25.15
N LEU A 245 -16.52 10.81 -25.62
CA LEU A 245 -15.65 11.98 -25.52
C LEU A 245 -15.61 12.50 -24.07
N VAL A 246 -14.42 12.78 -23.54
CA VAL A 246 -14.27 13.25 -22.16
C VAL A 246 -14.53 14.74 -21.94
N GLY A 247 -14.52 15.53 -22.99
CA GLY A 247 -14.51 16.99 -22.93
C GLY A 247 -15.67 17.63 -22.18
N ARG A 248 -16.86 17.03 -22.27
CA ARG A 248 -18.07 17.49 -21.55
C ARG A 248 -18.03 17.27 -20.05
N TYR A 249 -17.18 16.36 -19.59
CA TYR A 249 -17.23 15.84 -18.24
C TYR A 249 -16.05 16.25 -17.37
N ALA A 250 -15.38 17.35 -17.74
CA ALA A 250 -14.31 17.93 -16.93
C ALA A 250 -14.77 18.27 -15.49
N ASN A 251 -16.06 18.61 -15.33
CA ASN A 251 -16.67 18.84 -14.01
C ASN A 251 -16.69 17.57 -13.14
N LEU A 252 -16.87 16.40 -13.70
CA LEU A 252 -16.81 15.13 -12.93
C LEU A 252 -15.38 14.83 -12.49
N ALA A 253 -14.38 15.09 -13.34
CA ALA A 253 -12.99 15.00 -12.95
C ALA A 253 -12.66 15.96 -11.79
N PHE A 254 -13.20 17.18 -11.85
CA PHE A 254 -13.05 18.17 -10.79
C PHE A 254 -13.75 17.73 -9.49
N SER A 255 -14.95 17.16 -9.59
CA SER A 255 -15.66 16.60 -8.44
C SER A 255 -14.87 15.46 -7.80
N ALA A 256 -14.33 14.53 -8.59
CA ALA A 256 -13.48 13.46 -8.07
C ALA A 256 -12.20 13.99 -7.39
N ALA A 257 -11.59 15.05 -7.93
CA ALA A 257 -10.46 15.71 -7.29
C ALA A 257 -10.84 16.37 -5.95
N THR A 258 -12.03 16.97 -5.88
CA THR A 258 -12.56 17.55 -4.62
C THR A 258 -12.78 16.48 -3.56
N ASP A 259 -13.28 15.31 -3.92
CA ASP A 259 -13.41 14.18 -3.00
C ASP A 259 -12.07 13.76 -2.41
N VAL A 260 -11.00 13.74 -3.22
CA VAL A 260 -9.63 13.46 -2.75
C VAL A 260 -9.17 14.52 -1.74
N ILE A 261 -9.35 15.81 -2.06
CA ILE A 261 -8.94 16.92 -1.19
C ILE A 261 -9.67 16.84 0.15
N ASN A 262 -11.00 16.68 0.14
CA ASN A 262 -11.80 16.57 1.36
C ASN A 262 -11.37 15.39 2.24
N SER A 263 -11.07 14.24 1.63
CA SER A 263 -10.55 13.07 2.35
C SER A 263 -9.19 13.34 3.00
N GLN A 264 -8.30 14.05 2.29
CA GLN A 264 -6.98 14.42 2.82
C GLN A 264 -7.09 15.45 3.94
N GLU A 265 -7.98 16.44 3.83
CA GLU A 265 -8.23 17.44 4.88
C GLU A 265 -8.77 16.79 6.16
N LEU A 266 -9.70 15.83 6.05
CA LEU A 266 -10.19 15.06 7.20
C LEU A 266 -9.05 14.27 7.87
N THR A 267 -8.21 13.62 7.08
CA THR A 267 -7.05 12.88 7.58
C THR A 267 -6.08 13.82 8.30
N LEU A 268 -5.78 14.98 7.70
CA LEU A 268 -4.90 15.98 8.29
C LEU A 268 -5.46 16.53 9.61
N SER A 269 -6.77 16.79 9.67
CA SER A 269 -7.45 17.22 10.89
C SER A 269 -7.33 16.19 12.01
N THR A 270 -7.54 14.91 11.68
CA THR A 270 -7.38 13.79 12.63
C THR A 270 -5.94 13.70 13.14
N MET A 271 -4.97 13.78 12.25
CA MET A 271 -3.54 13.75 12.64
C MET A 271 -3.15 14.93 13.51
N LYS A 272 -3.67 16.14 13.24
CA LYS A 272 -3.46 17.32 14.09
C LYS A 272 -4.02 17.11 15.49
N SER A 273 -5.23 16.55 15.62
CA SER A 273 -5.82 16.24 16.93
C SER A 273 -4.99 15.22 17.72
N GLN A 274 -4.52 14.17 17.06
CA GLN A 274 -3.63 13.17 17.67
C GLN A 274 -2.29 13.78 18.10
N LEU A 275 -1.75 14.71 17.32
CA LEU A 275 -0.51 15.41 17.67
C LEU A 275 -0.68 16.25 18.94
N ILE A 276 -1.77 17.03 19.05
CA ILE A 276 -2.09 17.83 20.24
C ILE A 276 -2.22 16.95 21.47
N GLU A 277 -2.90 15.81 21.36
CA GLU A 277 -3.03 14.83 22.45
C GLU A 277 -1.67 14.30 22.89
N ARG A 278 -0.82 13.91 21.95
CA ARG A 278 0.54 13.42 22.24
C ARG A 278 1.41 14.51 22.88
N ASP A 279 1.31 15.75 22.44
CA ASP A 279 2.04 16.87 23.03
C ASP A 279 1.62 17.11 24.49
N SER A 280 0.32 16.99 24.79
CA SER A 280 -0.20 17.03 26.16
C SER A 280 0.33 15.90 27.03
N LEU A 281 0.35 14.66 26.51
CA LEU A 281 0.91 13.49 27.21
C LEU A 281 2.41 13.66 27.47
N LEU A 282 3.15 14.20 26.51
CA LEU A 282 4.57 14.47 26.66
C LEU A 282 4.83 15.54 27.73
N ALA A 283 4.04 16.61 27.75
CA ALA A 283 4.14 17.65 28.79
C ALA A 283 3.90 17.07 30.20
N ASN A 284 2.88 16.22 30.36
CA ASN A 284 2.59 15.55 31.63
C ASN A 284 3.72 14.60 32.04
N ALA A 285 4.26 13.82 31.11
CA ALA A 285 5.38 12.92 31.38
C ALA A 285 6.65 13.69 31.78
N ASN A 286 6.91 14.83 31.14
CA ASN A 286 8.03 15.68 31.50
C ASN A 286 7.85 16.30 32.93
N ALA A 287 6.64 16.77 33.29
CA ALA A 287 6.35 17.26 34.62
C ALA A 287 6.56 16.17 35.68
N THR A 288 6.07 14.94 35.42
CA THR A 288 6.29 13.81 36.33
C THR A 288 7.78 13.46 36.44
N SER A 289 8.54 13.55 35.36
CA SER A 289 9.98 13.28 35.36
C SER A 289 10.75 14.32 36.20
N ILE A 290 10.32 15.57 36.18
CA ILE A 290 10.90 16.63 37.02
C ILE A 290 10.61 16.35 38.51
N ASP A 291 9.35 16.08 38.85
CA ASP A 291 8.94 15.74 40.23
C ASP A 291 9.69 14.54 40.79
N LEU A 292 9.86 13.45 40.01
CA LEU A 292 10.64 12.29 40.42
C LEU A 292 12.12 12.60 40.60
N ARG A 293 12.68 13.52 39.83
CA ARG A 293 14.07 13.98 39.99
C ARG A 293 14.25 14.76 41.31
N ASP A 294 13.31 15.66 41.59
CA ASP A 294 13.32 16.41 42.84
C ASP A 294 13.18 15.47 44.07
N GLN A 295 12.34 14.44 43.98
CA GLN A 295 12.23 13.42 45.02
C GLN A 295 13.52 12.59 45.18
N LEU A 296 14.21 12.30 44.09
CA LEU A 296 15.49 11.58 44.12
C LEU A 296 16.55 12.41 44.83
N ASP A 297 16.66 13.71 44.54
CA ASP A 297 17.61 14.60 45.21
C ASP A 297 17.38 14.68 46.74
N VAL A 298 16.12 14.64 47.19
CA VAL A 298 15.78 14.58 48.62
C VAL A 298 16.26 13.27 49.25
N VAL A 299 15.97 12.14 48.59
CA VAL A 299 16.38 10.81 49.08
C VAL A 299 17.90 10.64 49.14
N GLU A 300 18.62 11.18 48.15
CA GLU A 300 20.08 11.19 48.17
C GLU A 300 20.62 12.00 49.34
N SER A 301 20.06 13.18 49.67
CA SER A 301 20.43 13.96 50.82
C SER A 301 20.15 13.25 52.15
N GLU A 302 19.02 12.54 52.26
CA GLU A 302 18.68 11.73 53.45
C GLU A 302 19.66 10.56 53.61
N LEU A 303 20.05 9.95 52.50
CA LEU A 303 21.03 8.86 52.50
C LEU A 303 22.40 9.32 52.95
N ASP A 304 22.85 10.48 52.50
CA ASP A 304 24.13 11.05 52.94
C ASP A 304 24.11 11.37 54.45
N THR A 305 23.01 11.89 54.97
CA THR A 305 22.81 12.15 56.39
C THR A 305 22.85 10.87 57.21
N ALA A 306 22.20 9.79 56.70
CA ALA A 306 22.20 8.50 57.35
C ALA A 306 23.61 7.83 57.34
N ASN A 307 24.33 7.95 56.24
CA ASN A 307 25.71 7.49 56.14
C ASN A 307 26.64 8.19 57.13
N GLN A 308 26.51 9.50 57.27
CA GLN A 308 27.30 10.27 58.29
C GLN A 308 26.98 9.81 59.70
N SER A 309 25.69 9.57 60.01
CA SER A 309 25.28 9.05 61.30
C SER A 309 25.84 7.66 61.59
N LEU A 310 25.96 6.87 60.56
CA LEU A 310 26.52 5.52 60.63
C LEU A 310 28.02 5.56 60.91
N GLU A 311 28.76 6.47 60.26
CA GLU A 311 30.18 6.69 60.56
C GLU A 311 30.40 7.15 62.00
N ASP A 312 29.59 8.08 62.52
CA ASP A 312 29.65 8.55 63.88
C ASP A 312 29.37 7.43 64.91
N LEU A 313 28.38 6.57 64.62
CA LEU A 313 28.07 5.40 65.48
C LEU A 313 29.21 4.38 65.46
N GLN A 314 29.84 4.18 64.32
CA GLN A 314 30.98 3.29 64.23
C GLN A 314 32.15 3.80 65.01
N ALA A 315 32.44 5.12 64.98
CA ALA A 315 33.48 5.74 65.81
C ALA A 315 33.20 5.57 67.30
N GLN A 316 31.94 5.79 67.73
CA GLN A 316 31.54 5.59 69.13
C GLN A 316 31.67 4.10 69.55
N LEU A 317 31.36 3.16 68.67
CA LEU A 317 31.54 1.75 68.93
C LEU A 317 33.02 1.37 69.11
N ASP A 318 33.87 1.92 68.26
CA ASP A 318 35.33 1.71 68.34
C ASP A 318 35.91 2.27 69.64
N GLU A 319 35.47 3.47 70.08
CA GLU A 319 35.84 4.05 71.35
C GLU A 319 35.37 3.20 72.52
N ALA A 320 34.10 2.76 72.51
CA ALA A 320 33.57 1.87 73.55
C ALA A 320 34.33 0.54 73.62
N ASN A 321 34.67 -0.06 72.51
CA ASN A 321 35.46 -1.27 72.43
C ASN A 321 36.88 -1.07 73.02
N ALA A 322 37.52 0.06 72.72
CA ALA A 322 38.80 0.42 73.27
C ALA A 322 38.73 0.57 74.79
N ALA A 323 37.68 1.22 75.31
CA ALA A 323 37.44 1.36 76.77
C ALA A 323 37.22 -0.01 77.44
N ILE A 324 36.45 -0.88 76.80
CA ILE A 324 36.25 -2.27 77.34
C ILE A 324 37.59 -3.04 77.38
N ILE A 325 38.42 -2.94 76.37
CA ILE A 325 39.73 -3.54 76.32
C ILE A 325 40.62 -2.99 77.49
N ALA A 326 40.59 -1.69 77.69
CA ALA A 326 41.31 -1.03 78.75
C ALA A 326 40.83 -1.45 80.14
N LEU A 327 39.51 -1.56 80.34
CA LEU A 327 38.91 -2.08 81.62
C LEU A 327 39.28 -3.51 81.83
N ASN A 328 39.22 -4.38 80.86
CA ASN A 328 39.58 -5.81 80.98
C ASN A 328 41.06 -5.99 81.42
N LYS A 329 41.94 -5.10 80.98
CA LYS A 329 43.35 -5.12 81.48
C LYS A 329 43.50 -4.73 82.93
N ARG A 330 42.53 -4.02 83.49
CA ARG A 330 42.52 -3.60 84.93
C ARG A 330 41.80 -4.57 85.84
N LEU A 331 41.03 -5.46 85.26
CA LEU A 331 40.36 -6.51 86.11
C LEU A 331 41.38 -7.54 86.67
N PRO A 332 41.20 -7.90 87.89
CA PRO A 332 42.03 -8.97 88.48
C PRO A 332 41.86 -10.27 87.67
N GLN A 333 42.95 -10.72 87.12
CA GLN A 333 43.01 -12.04 86.43
C GLN A 333 43.51 -13.12 87.39
N THR A 334 42.93 -14.32 87.26
CA THR A 334 43.36 -15.45 88.04
C THR A 334 44.18 -16.41 87.21
N ILE A 335 45.42 -16.61 87.51
CA ILE A 335 46.28 -17.56 86.85
C ILE A 335 46.53 -18.78 87.76
N ALA A 336 46.72 -19.91 87.18
CA ALA A 336 47.12 -21.12 87.90
C ALA A 336 48.66 -21.29 87.82
N CYS A 337 49.31 -21.44 88.97
CA CYS A 337 50.73 -21.63 89.07
C CYS A 337 51.05 -23.03 89.64
N ALA A 338 51.99 -23.75 89.09
CA ALA A 338 52.33 -25.10 89.51
C ALA A 338 53.80 -25.26 89.97
N LYS A 339 54.02 -26.06 90.98
CA LYS A 339 55.33 -26.50 91.41
C LYS A 339 55.28 -28.00 91.72
N GLY A 340 55.73 -28.84 90.84
CA GLY A 340 55.54 -30.28 90.91
C GLY A 340 54.03 -30.65 90.95
N LYS A 341 53.51 -31.38 91.93
CA LYS A 341 52.09 -31.73 92.05
C LYS A 341 51.26 -30.64 92.73
N LEU A 342 51.85 -29.55 93.17
CA LEU A 342 51.15 -28.46 93.84
C LEU A 342 50.67 -27.41 92.83
N THR A 343 49.43 -27.00 92.97
CA THR A 343 48.84 -25.88 92.13
C THR A 343 48.36 -24.78 93.08
N LYS A 344 48.68 -23.50 92.76
CA LYS A 344 48.22 -22.30 93.44
C LYS A 344 47.57 -21.34 92.50
N LYS A 345 46.38 -20.86 92.84
CA LYS A 345 45.74 -19.78 92.06
C LYS A 345 46.22 -18.44 92.58
N VAL A 346 46.58 -17.55 91.68
CA VAL A 346 46.97 -16.13 91.96
C VAL A 346 46.05 -15.24 91.24
N THR A 347 45.36 -14.34 92.00
CA THR A 347 44.44 -13.33 91.39
C THR A 347 45.05 -11.95 91.68
N ALA A 348 45.34 -11.25 90.62
CA ALA A 348 45.85 -9.86 90.68
C ALA A 348 45.61 -9.18 89.32
N VAL A 349 45.71 -7.82 89.19
CA VAL A 349 45.60 -7.08 87.94
C VAL A 349 46.69 -7.49 86.93
N MET A 350 47.85 -7.89 87.42
CA MET A 350 48.99 -8.47 86.68
C MET A 350 49.53 -9.68 87.44
N PRO A 351 48.85 -10.79 87.42
CA PRO A 351 49.28 -11.93 88.25
C PRO A 351 50.61 -12.51 87.81
N LYS A 352 51.47 -12.73 88.75
CA LYS A 352 52.74 -13.41 88.48
C LYS A 352 52.85 -14.60 89.44
N CYS A 353 53.38 -15.67 88.93
CA CYS A 353 53.59 -16.84 89.80
C CYS A 353 54.59 -16.56 90.88
N PRO A 354 54.34 -17.02 92.13
CA PRO A 354 55.29 -16.91 93.25
C PRO A 354 56.60 -17.63 92.94
N LYS A 355 57.67 -17.20 93.63
CA LYS A 355 59.02 -17.77 93.43
C LYS A 355 59.00 -19.29 93.56
N GLY A 356 59.51 -19.92 92.51
CA GLY A 356 59.54 -21.39 92.43
C GLY A 356 58.30 -22.08 91.88
N TYR A 357 57.27 -21.34 91.41
CA TYR A 357 56.10 -21.81 90.70
C TYR A 357 56.13 -21.30 89.21
N VAL A 358 55.64 -22.10 88.33
CA VAL A 358 55.50 -21.74 86.91
C VAL A 358 54.06 -21.72 86.51
N LEU A 359 53.73 -20.89 85.45
CA LEU A 359 52.38 -20.82 84.92
C LEU A 359 51.94 -22.22 84.42
N LYS A 360 50.77 -22.68 84.87
CA LYS A 360 50.20 -23.93 84.36
C LYS A 360 49.48 -23.59 83.06
N GLY A 361 49.96 -24.16 81.99
CA GLY A 361 49.32 -24.04 80.65
C GLY A 361 47.95 -24.68 80.60
#